data_f39a7a6c3665ec96e75e36a7fb75db79
#
_entry.id   f39a7a6c3665ec96e75e36a7fb75db79
#
_cell.length_a   1.000
_cell.length_b   1.000
_cell.length_c   1.000
_cell.angle_alpha   90.00
_cell.angle_beta   90.00
_cell.angle_gamma   90.00
#
_symmetry.space_group_name_H-M   'P 1'
#
loop_
_entity.id
_entity.type
_entity.pdbx_description
1 polymer ?
#
loop_
_entity_poly.entity_id
_entity_poly.type
_entity_poly.pdbx_seq_one_letter_code
_entity_poly.pdbx_strand_id
1 'polypeptide(L)'
;MKIERKAAVVALLTCVWLVLNETATIPNIAAGIVISMLCLWLSGRLLGFDYAEAFSLPLLPFLKYAAFFIKEVYVAGIKTSINILRGATALCVVHITMDERLQNPFLQNIVANSVTFTPGSVCLAQEGRSLTVLCLTQKDSEAPSEKFEGLVIPMERKR
;
A
#
# COMPACT_ATOMS: atom_id res chain seq x y z
N MET A 1 -16.40 3.25 -19.69
CA MET A 1 -15.68 3.63 -18.44
C MET A 1 -15.15 2.46 -17.59
N LYS A 2 -15.97 1.43 -17.23
CA LYS A 2 -15.43 0.26 -16.46
C LYS A 2 -14.53 -0.65 -17.32
N ILE A 3 -14.80 -0.81 -18.60
CA ILE A 3 -14.01 -1.69 -19.50
C ILE A 3 -12.64 -1.08 -19.80
N GLU A 4 -12.55 0.22 -20.05
CA GLU A 4 -11.29 0.93 -20.31
C GLU A 4 -10.34 0.85 -19.09
N ARG A 5 -10.87 0.95 -17.89
CA ARG A 5 -10.08 0.81 -16.66
C ARG A 5 -9.54 -0.61 -16.47
N LYS A 6 -10.36 -1.63 -16.74
CA LYS A 6 -9.90 -3.03 -16.71
C LYS A 6 -8.82 -3.28 -17.75
N ALA A 7 -8.95 -2.73 -18.94
CA ALA A 7 -7.93 -2.82 -19.98
C ALA A 7 -6.62 -2.13 -19.56
N ALA A 8 -6.68 -0.97 -18.90
CA ALA A 8 -5.51 -0.30 -18.36
C ALA A 8 -4.79 -1.15 -17.27
N VAL A 9 -5.56 -1.83 -16.41
CA VAL A 9 -4.97 -2.75 -15.40
C VAL A 9 -4.30 -3.95 -16.07
N VAL A 10 -4.95 -4.56 -17.08
CA VAL A 10 -4.36 -5.65 -17.86
C VAL A 10 -3.06 -5.19 -18.52
N ALA A 11 -3.06 -4.02 -19.14
CA ALA A 11 -1.85 -3.46 -19.78
C ALA A 11 -0.72 -3.25 -18.76
N LEU A 12 -1.03 -2.68 -17.58
CA LEU A 12 -0.05 -2.48 -16.53
C LEU A 12 0.53 -3.80 -16.03
N LEU A 13 -0.32 -4.79 -15.73
CA LEU A 13 0.14 -6.11 -15.27
C LEU A 13 0.95 -6.83 -16.35
N THR A 14 0.57 -6.67 -17.62
CA THR A 14 1.34 -7.19 -18.75
C THR A 14 2.71 -6.52 -18.86
N CYS A 15 2.80 -5.21 -18.66
CA CYS A 15 4.08 -4.51 -18.59
C CYS A 15 4.96 -5.04 -17.45
N VAL A 16 4.40 -5.23 -16.26
CA VAL A 16 5.13 -5.84 -15.12
C VAL A 16 5.62 -7.24 -15.49
N TRP A 17 4.78 -8.06 -16.12
CA TRP A 17 5.15 -9.40 -16.60
C TRP A 17 6.34 -9.35 -17.56
N LEU A 18 6.33 -8.43 -18.54
CA LEU A 18 7.42 -8.29 -19.50
C LEU A 18 8.73 -7.83 -18.86
N VAL A 19 8.64 -6.91 -17.89
CA VAL A 19 9.82 -6.46 -17.13
C VAL A 19 10.42 -7.62 -16.33
N LEU A 20 9.59 -8.44 -15.68
CA LEU A 20 10.06 -9.59 -14.90
C LEU A 20 10.68 -10.70 -15.77
N ASN A 21 10.21 -10.85 -17.00
CA ASN A 21 10.74 -11.86 -17.93
C ASN A 21 11.91 -11.36 -18.79
N GLU A 22 12.23 -10.05 -18.72
CA GLU A 22 13.32 -9.41 -19.49
C GLU A 22 13.24 -9.64 -21.03
N THR A 23 12.13 -10.16 -21.53
CA THR A 23 11.94 -10.48 -22.95
C THR A 23 10.57 -10.01 -23.46
N ALA A 24 10.57 -9.28 -24.56
CA ALA A 24 9.36 -8.75 -25.22
C ALA A 24 9.06 -9.46 -26.54
N THR A 25 8.99 -10.79 -26.51
CA THR A 25 8.58 -11.60 -27.68
C THR A 25 7.05 -11.69 -27.79
N ILE A 26 6.53 -11.87 -29.01
CA ILE A 26 5.08 -12.00 -29.25
C ILE A 26 4.42 -13.07 -28.36
N PRO A 27 4.96 -14.30 -28.21
CA PRO A 27 4.37 -15.29 -27.33
C PRO A 27 4.40 -14.88 -25.85
N ASN A 28 5.44 -14.13 -25.42
CA ASN A 28 5.55 -13.66 -24.06
C ASN A 28 4.55 -12.53 -23.73
N ILE A 29 4.31 -11.64 -24.71
CA ILE A 29 3.25 -10.62 -24.60
C ILE A 29 1.87 -11.28 -24.49
N ALA A 30 1.59 -12.26 -25.34
CA ALA A 30 0.33 -13.01 -25.32
C ALA A 30 0.12 -13.73 -23.96
N ALA A 31 1.17 -14.40 -23.45
CA ALA A 31 1.15 -15.04 -22.14
C ALA A 31 0.88 -14.02 -21.03
N GLY A 32 1.54 -12.86 -21.06
CA GLY A 32 1.32 -11.77 -20.10
C GLY A 32 -0.13 -11.28 -20.06
N ILE A 33 -0.75 -11.11 -21.23
CA ILE A 33 -2.16 -10.69 -21.35
C ILE A 33 -3.08 -11.77 -20.75
N VAL A 34 -2.88 -13.04 -21.08
CA VAL A 34 -3.70 -14.15 -20.58
C VAL A 34 -3.58 -14.26 -19.06
N ILE A 35 -2.35 -14.23 -18.54
CA ILE A 35 -2.10 -14.30 -17.09
C ILE A 35 -2.72 -13.10 -16.37
N SER A 36 -2.59 -11.89 -16.92
CA SER A 36 -3.17 -10.67 -16.34
C SER A 36 -4.70 -10.75 -16.29
N MET A 37 -5.34 -11.26 -17.35
CA MET A 37 -6.80 -11.47 -17.38
C MET A 37 -7.23 -12.51 -16.34
N LEU A 38 -6.50 -13.62 -16.24
CA LEU A 38 -6.76 -14.68 -15.27
C LEU A 38 -6.62 -14.16 -13.84
N CYS A 39 -5.58 -13.39 -13.54
CA CYS A 39 -5.38 -12.75 -12.23
C CYS A 39 -6.54 -11.83 -11.87
N LEU A 40 -6.99 -10.98 -12.79
CA LEU A 40 -8.13 -10.09 -12.56
C LEU A 40 -9.43 -10.84 -12.32
N TRP A 41 -9.69 -11.89 -13.11
CA TRP A 41 -10.87 -12.72 -12.96
C TRP A 41 -10.87 -13.46 -11.61
N LEU A 42 -9.75 -14.08 -11.26
CA LEU A 42 -9.59 -14.84 -10.01
C LEU A 42 -9.71 -13.94 -8.78
N SER A 43 -9.06 -12.78 -8.80
CA SER A 43 -9.13 -11.81 -7.71
C SER A 43 -10.54 -11.25 -7.52
N GLY A 44 -11.24 -10.93 -8.62
CA GLY A 44 -12.62 -10.49 -8.54
C GLY A 44 -13.56 -11.57 -7.98
N ARG A 45 -13.29 -12.85 -8.29
CA ARG A 45 -14.13 -13.97 -7.85
C ARG A 45 -13.82 -14.42 -6.41
N LEU A 46 -12.57 -14.46 -6.01
CA LEU A 46 -12.16 -14.97 -4.68
C LEU A 46 -12.13 -13.89 -3.61
N LEU A 47 -11.67 -12.68 -3.97
CA LEU A 47 -11.45 -11.60 -3.01
C LEU A 47 -12.56 -10.55 -3.04
N GLY A 48 -13.48 -10.59 -4.02
CA GLY A 48 -14.49 -9.55 -4.21
C GLY A 48 -13.91 -8.17 -4.50
N PHE A 49 -12.65 -8.10 -4.92
CA PHE A 49 -11.90 -6.86 -5.10
C PHE A 49 -12.17 -6.26 -6.48
N ASP A 50 -12.72 -5.05 -6.54
CA ASP A 50 -12.87 -4.31 -7.80
C ASP A 50 -11.66 -3.39 -8.02
N TYR A 51 -10.67 -3.88 -8.81
CA TYR A 51 -9.48 -3.10 -9.19
C TYR A 51 -9.82 -1.77 -9.90
N ALA A 52 -11.04 -1.62 -10.41
CA ALA A 52 -11.48 -0.36 -10.98
C ALA A 52 -11.55 0.77 -9.94
N GLU A 53 -11.68 0.45 -8.64
CA GLU A 53 -11.61 1.43 -7.56
C GLU A 53 -10.18 1.90 -7.32
N ALA A 54 -9.19 1.01 -7.33
CA ALA A 54 -7.78 1.36 -7.18
C ALA A 54 -7.31 2.36 -8.27
N PHE A 55 -7.76 2.16 -9.52
CA PHE A 55 -7.46 3.07 -10.64
C PHE A 55 -8.33 4.33 -10.67
N SER A 56 -9.24 4.52 -9.73
CA SER A 56 -10.04 5.74 -9.61
C SER A 56 -9.43 6.78 -8.66
N LEU A 57 -8.27 6.48 -8.09
CA LEU A 57 -7.58 7.42 -7.21
C LEU A 57 -7.16 8.68 -7.98
N PRO A 58 -7.32 9.86 -7.39
CA PRO A 58 -6.85 11.09 -8.00
C PRO A 58 -5.32 11.08 -8.06
N LEU A 59 -4.78 11.24 -9.27
CA LEU A 59 -3.34 11.09 -9.54
C LEU A 59 -2.47 12.04 -8.69
N LEU A 60 -2.90 13.30 -8.53
CA LEU A 60 -2.11 14.30 -7.82
C LEU A 60 -1.96 14.01 -6.31
N PRO A 61 -3.03 13.68 -5.55
CA PRO A 61 -2.89 13.19 -4.17
C PRO A 61 -2.07 11.92 -4.06
N PHE A 62 -2.21 10.98 -5.01
CA PHE A 62 -1.43 9.75 -5.03
C PHE A 62 0.07 10.02 -5.22
N LEU A 63 0.46 10.90 -6.12
CA LEU A 63 1.86 11.29 -6.32
C LEU A 63 2.45 12.00 -5.08
N LYS A 64 1.67 12.87 -4.44
CA LYS A 64 2.09 13.51 -3.17
C LYS A 64 2.31 12.47 -2.08
N TYR A 65 1.39 11.51 -1.95
CA TYR A 65 1.52 10.40 -1.02
C TYR A 65 2.76 9.56 -1.32
N ALA A 66 3.00 9.17 -2.58
CA ALA A 66 4.16 8.37 -2.97
C ALA A 66 5.49 9.08 -2.67
N ALA A 67 5.59 10.37 -2.97
CA ALA A 67 6.78 11.17 -2.67
C ALA A 67 7.03 11.28 -1.15
N PHE A 68 5.96 11.51 -0.37
CA PHE A 68 6.05 11.54 1.09
C PHE A 68 6.44 10.17 1.65
N PHE A 69 5.84 9.10 1.16
CA PHE A 69 6.12 7.72 1.57
C PHE A 69 7.59 7.37 1.36
N ILE A 70 8.14 7.64 0.18
CA ILE A 70 9.57 7.41 -0.11
C ILE A 70 10.43 8.17 0.89
N LYS A 71 10.15 9.48 1.10
CA LYS A 71 10.89 10.29 2.08
C LYS A 71 10.81 9.69 3.48
N GLU A 72 9.62 9.29 3.94
CA GLU A 72 9.43 8.76 5.30
C GLU A 72 10.17 7.43 5.49
N VAL A 73 10.16 6.53 4.49
CA VAL A 73 10.93 5.28 4.53
C VAL A 73 12.43 5.54 4.72
N TYR A 74 13.01 6.49 3.99
CA TYR A 74 14.43 6.84 4.15
C TYR A 74 14.72 7.46 5.52
N VAL A 75 13.91 8.41 5.96
CA VAL A 75 14.08 9.08 7.27
C VAL A 75 13.92 8.08 8.41
N ALA A 76 12.90 7.24 8.36
CA ALA A 76 12.68 6.20 9.35
C ALA A 76 13.81 5.16 9.35
N GLY A 77 14.30 4.76 8.17
CA GLY A 77 15.45 3.86 8.04
C GLY A 77 16.69 4.37 8.77
N ILE A 78 17.05 5.63 8.55
CA ILE A 78 18.20 6.26 9.22
C ILE A 78 17.98 6.31 10.75
N LYS A 79 16.78 6.73 11.20
CA LYS A 79 16.46 6.79 12.63
C LYS A 79 16.52 5.42 13.30
N THR A 80 15.94 4.41 12.67
CA THR A 80 15.92 3.03 13.17
C THR A 80 17.34 2.47 13.24
N SER A 81 18.17 2.70 12.23
CA SER A 81 19.58 2.29 12.23
C SER A 81 20.36 2.93 13.39
N ILE A 82 20.15 4.22 13.64
CA ILE A 82 20.78 4.93 14.76
C ILE A 82 20.29 4.38 16.10
N ASN A 83 19.00 4.09 16.25
CA ASN A 83 18.44 3.52 17.49
C ASN A 83 19.03 2.13 17.77
N ILE A 84 19.16 1.29 16.74
CA ILE A 84 19.77 -0.04 16.87
C ILE A 84 21.25 0.09 17.30
N LEU A 85 22.03 0.96 16.66
CA LEU A 85 23.42 1.19 17.01
C LEU A 85 23.63 1.72 18.44
N ARG A 86 22.65 2.46 18.96
CA ARG A 86 22.66 2.97 20.33
C ARG A 86 22.14 1.97 21.36
N GLY A 87 21.66 0.81 20.93
CA GLY A 87 21.00 -0.17 21.80
C GLY A 87 19.66 0.33 22.40
N ALA A 88 19.10 1.40 21.84
CA ALA A 88 17.86 2.01 22.31
C ALA A 88 16.63 1.34 21.65
N THR A 89 16.51 0.02 21.79
CA THR A 89 15.41 -0.76 21.25
C THR A 89 14.58 -1.33 22.39
N ALA A 90 13.27 -1.01 22.37
CA ALA A 90 12.29 -1.58 23.31
C ALA A 90 11.03 -1.91 22.49
N LEU A 91 10.87 -3.20 22.17
CA LEU A 91 9.70 -3.66 21.42
C LEU A 91 8.43 -3.36 22.21
N CYS A 92 7.47 -2.75 21.56
CA CYS A 92 6.14 -2.50 22.09
C CYS A 92 5.06 -2.81 21.06
N VAL A 93 3.93 -3.30 21.53
CA VAL A 93 2.73 -3.50 20.71
C VAL A 93 1.74 -2.40 21.00
N VAL A 94 1.24 -1.76 19.98
CA VAL A 94 0.30 -0.65 20.08
C VAL A 94 -0.96 -0.96 19.27
N HIS A 95 -2.12 -0.66 19.84
CA HIS A 95 -3.39 -0.70 19.12
C HIS A 95 -3.77 0.71 18.69
N ILE A 96 -3.97 0.88 17.40
CA ILE A 96 -4.23 2.17 16.77
C ILE A 96 -5.55 2.06 16.02
N THR A 97 -6.39 3.08 16.13
CA THR A 97 -7.62 3.18 15.33
C THR A 97 -7.44 4.27 14.29
N MET A 98 -7.59 3.94 13.01
CA MET A 98 -7.55 4.91 11.91
C MET A 98 -8.71 5.90 11.98
N ASP A 99 -8.52 7.07 11.38
CA ASP A 99 -9.52 8.15 11.29
C ASP A 99 -10.86 7.62 10.71
N GLU A 100 -11.96 8.10 11.29
CA GLU A 100 -13.32 7.71 10.90
C GLU A 100 -13.67 8.09 9.45
N ARG A 101 -12.98 9.07 8.90
CA ARG A 101 -13.14 9.52 7.51
C ARG A 101 -12.60 8.50 6.50
N LEU A 102 -11.76 7.56 6.93
CA LEU A 102 -11.16 6.55 6.08
C LEU A 102 -12.04 5.29 6.07
N GLN A 103 -13.01 5.25 5.16
CA GLN A 103 -13.98 4.15 5.08
C GLN A 103 -13.68 3.14 3.98
N ASN A 104 -12.90 3.52 2.96
CA ASN A 104 -12.54 2.64 1.86
C ASN A 104 -11.51 1.59 2.32
N PRO A 105 -11.83 0.27 2.29
CA PRO A 105 -10.90 -0.79 2.71
C PRO A 105 -9.58 -0.78 1.94
N PHE A 106 -9.59 -0.36 0.67
CA PHE A 106 -8.38 -0.26 -0.13
C PHE A 106 -7.43 0.80 0.42
N LEU A 107 -7.95 1.97 0.80
CA LEU A 107 -7.16 3.05 1.39
C LEU A 107 -6.68 2.69 2.81
N GLN A 108 -7.49 1.98 3.58
CA GLN A 108 -7.08 1.43 4.88
C GLN A 108 -5.89 0.48 4.73
N ASN A 109 -5.92 -0.42 3.73
CA ASN A 109 -4.82 -1.32 3.43
C ASN A 109 -3.55 -0.56 2.97
N ILE A 110 -3.70 0.54 2.23
CA ILE A 110 -2.56 1.40 1.88
C ILE A 110 -1.89 1.95 3.13
N VAL A 111 -2.66 2.44 4.11
CA VAL A 111 -2.12 2.96 5.38
C VAL A 111 -1.43 1.84 6.18
N ALA A 112 -2.06 0.68 6.35
CA ALA A 112 -1.49 -0.46 7.06
C ALA A 112 -0.17 -0.94 6.45
N ASN A 113 -0.13 -1.05 5.12
CA ASN A 113 1.09 -1.39 4.39
C ASN A 113 2.17 -0.31 4.53
N SER A 114 1.80 0.97 4.54
CA SER A 114 2.75 2.07 4.73
C SER A 114 3.42 2.02 6.09
N VAL A 115 2.67 1.69 7.14
CA VAL A 115 3.20 1.46 8.48
C VAL A 115 4.19 0.30 8.47
N THR A 116 3.87 -0.80 7.77
CA THR A 116 4.74 -1.97 7.67
C THR A 116 6.02 -1.71 6.88
N PHE A 117 5.93 -0.95 5.80
CA PHE A 117 7.11 -0.61 4.99
C PHE A 117 8.00 0.47 5.61
N THR A 118 7.49 1.15 6.65
CA THR A 118 8.28 2.14 7.38
C THR A 118 9.17 1.43 8.39
N PRO A 119 10.52 1.48 8.27
CA PRO A 119 11.44 0.82 9.20
C PRO A 119 11.18 1.23 10.65
N GLY A 120 11.08 0.23 11.53
CA GLY A 120 10.82 0.43 12.95
C GLY A 120 9.38 0.13 13.37
N SER A 121 8.48 -0.17 12.43
CA SER A 121 7.11 -0.59 12.73
C SER A 121 6.63 -1.70 11.79
N VAL A 122 5.77 -2.59 12.28
CA VAL A 122 5.16 -3.67 11.51
C VAL A 122 3.70 -3.83 11.93
N CYS A 123 2.79 -3.79 10.99
CA CYS A 123 1.40 -4.10 11.23
C CYS A 123 1.23 -5.62 11.37
N LEU A 124 0.83 -6.08 12.55
CA LEU A 124 0.63 -7.50 12.86
C LEU A 124 -0.77 -7.98 12.47
N ALA A 125 -1.77 -7.14 12.65
CA ALA A 125 -3.16 -7.44 12.35
C ALA A 125 -3.92 -6.17 11.98
N GLN A 126 -4.90 -6.32 11.10
CA GLN A 126 -5.84 -5.28 10.73
C GLN A 126 -7.27 -5.83 10.81
N GLU A 127 -8.10 -5.17 11.59
CA GLU A 127 -9.54 -5.47 11.71
C GLU A 127 -10.33 -4.20 11.38
N GLY A 128 -10.75 -4.07 10.13
CA GLY A 128 -11.33 -2.83 9.64
C GLY A 128 -10.38 -1.65 9.82
N ARG A 129 -10.75 -0.69 10.68
CA ARG A 129 -9.93 0.51 10.99
C ARG A 129 -8.96 0.30 12.16
N SER A 130 -9.04 -0.81 12.87
CA SER A 130 -8.14 -1.10 13.98
C SER A 130 -6.88 -1.79 13.48
N LEU A 131 -5.72 -1.26 13.86
CA LEU A 131 -4.40 -1.82 13.57
C LEU A 131 -3.72 -2.25 14.86
N THR A 132 -3.17 -3.45 14.87
CA THR A 132 -2.22 -3.89 15.89
C THR A 132 -0.81 -3.78 15.29
N VAL A 133 0.00 -2.88 15.84
CA VAL A 133 1.32 -2.54 15.30
C VAL A 133 2.40 -2.89 16.31
N LEU A 134 3.42 -3.60 15.88
CA LEU A 134 4.66 -3.80 16.62
C LEU A 134 5.63 -2.67 16.29
N CYS A 135 6.10 -1.96 17.28
CA CYS A 135 7.06 -0.87 17.15
C CYS A 135 8.40 -1.23 17.83
N LEU A 136 9.49 -0.80 17.20
CA LEU A 136 10.86 -1.05 17.70
C LEU A 136 11.21 -0.15 18.90
N THR A 137 10.61 1.03 18.99
CA THR A 137 10.82 1.96 20.10
C THR A 137 9.49 2.57 20.54
N GLN A 138 9.40 2.96 21.83
CA GLN A 138 8.21 3.59 22.37
C GLN A 138 7.91 4.95 21.72
N LYS A 139 8.91 5.64 21.16
CA LYS A 139 8.73 6.88 20.41
C LYS A 139 8.09 6.64 19.04
N ASP A 140 8.31 5.48 18.44
CA ASP A 140 7.70 5.11 17.16
C ASP A 140 6.23 4.67 17.34
N SER A 141 5.78 4.49 18.60
CA SER A 141 4.40 4.14 18.94
C SER A 141 3.44 5.35 18.94
N GLU A 142 3.98 6.58 18.94
CA GLU A 142 3.18 7.79 18.87
C GLU A 142 2.67 7.99 17.44
N ALA A 143 1.44 7.52 17.18
CA ALA A 143 0.67 7.72 15.95
C ALA A 143 1.40 7.35 14.64
N PRO A 144 1.87 6.12 14.45
CA PRO A 144 2.57 5.72 13.23
C PRO A 144 1.70 5.81 11.98
N SER A 145 0.37 5.79 12.10
CA SER A 145 -0.57 5.89 10.98
C SER A 145 -0.99 7.32 10.63
N GLU A 146 -1.03 8.25 11.58
CA GLU A 146 -1.59 9.61 11.38
C GLU A 146 -0.96 10.37 10.21
N LYS A 147 0.35 10.23 10.04
CA LYS A 147 1.07 10.89 8.95
C LYS A 147 0.60 10.43 7.57
N PHE A 148 0.29 9.15 7.44
CA PHE A 148 -0.18 8.54 6.20
C PHE A 148 -1.67 8.81 5.99
N GLU A 149 -2.47 8.76 7.06
CA GLU A 149 -3.90 9.05 7.03
C GLU A 149 -4.18 10.44 6.47
N GLY A 150 -3.48 11.46 6.94
CA GLY A 150 -3.63 12.83 6.46
C GLY A 150 -3.42 13.01 4.95
N LEU A 151 -2.62 12.15 4.33
CA LEU A 151 -2.36 12.15 2.88
C LEU A 151 -3.31 11.24 2.10
N VAL A 152 -3.84 10.20 2.74
CA VAL A 152 -4.74 9.23 2.10
C VAL A 152 -6.19 9.68 2.17
N ILE A 153 -6.62 10.36 3.24
CA ILE A 153 -7.99 10.91 3.38
C ILE A 153 -8.44 11.77 2.18
N PRO A 154 -7.61 12.65 1.59
CA PRO A 154 -7.99 13.40 0.39
C PRO A 154 -8.26 12.52 -0.84
N MET A 155 -7.85 11.25 -0.82
CA MET A 155 -8.12 10.28 -1.88
C MET A 155 -9.47 9.58 -1.67
N GLU A 156 -10.05 9.67 -0.46
CA GLU A 156 -11.37 9.13 -0.15
C GLU A 156 -12.41 9.83 -1.02
N ARG A 157 -13.11 9.06 -1.83
CA ARG A 157 -14.20 9.58 -2.66
C ARG A 157 -15.40 9.81 -1.76
N LYS A 158 -15.82 11.06 -1.57
CA LYS A 158 -17.12 11.36 -0.95
C LYS A 158 -18.20 10.62 -1.75
N ARG A 159 -18.80 9.61 -1.12
CA ARG A 159 -20.02 8.99 -1.61
C ARG A 159 -21.20 9.90 -1.44
#